data_58cb68f785f049ea07ba4f50ea43be52
#
_entry.id   58cb68f785f049ea07ba4f50ea43be52
#
_cell.length_a   1.000
_cell.length_b   1.000
_cell.length_c   1.000
_cell.angle_alpha   90.00
_cell.angle_beta   90.00
_cell.angle_gamma   90.00
#
_symmetry.space_group_name_H-M   'P 1'
#
loop_
_entity.id
_entity.type
_entity.pdbx_description
1 polymer ?
#
loop_
_entity_poly.entity_id
_entity_poly.type
_entity_poly.pdbx_seq_one_letter_code
_entity_poly.pdbx_strand_id
1 'polypeptide(L)'
;MKMKRAFLLLAVAVMPEAVFGSCGSAFCSVNTGFEARGVWTGPGTRVDLRYEYIDQDQLRSGTRKVGPAGVSGTHDELSTLNRNWLLQVDHGIDSHWGGTLIVPYVQRDHQHLFNPEATEPQEEAELESWRIREMGDVRLIGRYQIAADIESGRAYGVRFGLKLPTGRYEVRNDAGEQAERSLQPGTGTTDLILGAYYRGPLLDRSDWFASAYIQSALNSRQEFRPGTQFALDAGVSVPLAAALSAQVQLNFLERWHDTGAQAEPQDSGGTFLFLSPGVSLAMSQRWTLYAFAQLPLYQRVDGTQLTARSGGVVGASVTF
;
A
#
# COMPACT_ATOMS: atom_id res chain seq x y z
N MET A 1 18.11 66.75 -26.74
CA MET A 1 17.11 65.68 -26.83
C MET A 1 17.60 64.54 -25.98
N LYS A 2 17.11 64.38 -24.72
CA LYS A 2 17.55 63.38 -23.75
C LYS A 2 16.47 62.28 -23.69
N MET A 3 16.77 61.09 -24.22
CA MET A 3 15.95 59.91 -24.10
C MET A 3 16.04 59.32 -22.69
N LYS A 4 14.96 59.34 -21.95
CA LYS A 4 14.81 58.61 -20.67
C LYS A 4 14.50 57.16 -20.98
N ARG A 5 15.40 56.23 -20.62
CA ARG A 5 15.16 54.82 -20.63
C ARG A 5 14.34 54.45 -19.36
N ALA A 6 13.10 54.03 -19.55
CA ALA A 6 12.29 53.46 -18.49
C ALA A 6 12.72 51.99 -18.31
N PHE A 7 13.24 51.66 -17.14
CA PHE A 7 13.44 50.27 -16.70
C PHE A 7 12.12 49.72 -16.15
N LEU A 8 11.57 48.78 -16.86
CA LEU A 8 10.38 48.01 -16.40
C LEU A 8 10.90 46.89 -15.48
N LEU A 9 10.73 47.08 -14.17
CA LEU A 9 10.98 46.05 -13.17
C LEU A 9 9.80 45.05 -13.25
N LEU A 10 10.08 43.85 -13.80
CA LEU A 10 9.19 42.71 -13.76
C LEU A 10 9.27 42.10 -12.35
N ALA A 11 8.32 42.44 -11.48
CA ALA A 11 8.15 41.75 -10.20
C ALA A 11 7.63 40.33 -10.47
N VAL A 12 8.50 39.34 -10.35
CA VAL A 12 8.11 37.95 -10.28
C VAL A 12 7.49 37.76 -8.90
N ALA A 13 6.17 37.66 -8.85
CA ALA A 13 5.46 37.24 -7.65
C ALA A 13 5.78 35.75 -7.43
N VAL A 14 6.66 35.46 -6.47
CA VAL A 14 6.82 34.11 -5.93
C VAL A 14 5.56 33.85 -5.12
N MET A 15 4.62 33.12 -5.69
CA MET A 15 3.50 32.56 -4.91
C MET A 15 4.10 31.55 -3.93
N PRO A 16 3.77 31.60 -2.64
CA PRO A 16 4.11 30.51 -1.73
C PRO A 16 3.44 29.25 -2.22
N GLU A 17 4.22 28.22 -2.50
CA GLU A 17 3.70 26.89 -2.77
C GLU A 17 2.97 26.42 -1.52
N ALA A 18 1.67 26.15 -1.64
CA ALA A 18 0.88 25.57 -0.58
C ALA A 18 1.42 24.16 -0.33
N VAL A 19 1.88 23.90 0.89
CA VAL A 19 2.34 22.58 1.32
C VAL A 19 1.09 21.77 1.67
N PHE A 20 0.74 20.80 0.85
CA PHE A 20 -0.37 19.88 1.08
C PHE A 20 0.18 18.60 1.74
N GLY A 21 -0.47 18.14 2.81
CA GLY A 21 -0.15 16.85 3.41
C GLY A 21 -0.65 15.70 2.53
N SER A 22 0.14 14.64 2.35
CA SER A 22 -0.27 13.45 1.60
C SER A 22 -0.66 12.32 2.53
N CYS A 23 -1.84 11.74 2.35
CA CYS A 23 -2.28 10.60 3.12
C CYS A 23 -2.86 9.48 2.23
N GLY A 24 -2.79 8.26 2.66
CA GLY A 24 -3.43 7.12 2.00
C GLY A 24 -2.52 6.02 1.50
N SER A 25 -1.22 6.23 1.43
CA SER A 25 -0.26 5.25 0.90
C SER A 25 0.84 4.82 1.89
N ALA A 26 0.90 5.40 3.08
CA ALA A 26 1.94 5.15 4.08
C ALA A 26 1.69 3.87 4.90
N PHE A 27 1.45 2.75 4.26
CA PHE A 27 1.29 1.45 4.90
C PHE A 27 1.68 0.29 3.98
N CYS A 28 2.11 -0.83 4.59
CA CYS A 28 2.33 -2.09 3.91
C CYS A 28 1.11 -3.01 4.07
N SER A 29 0.84 -3.85 3.09
CA SER A 29 -0.05 -4.99 3.27
C SER A 29 0.71 -6.20 3.81
N VAL A 30 0.05 -7.01 4.66
CA VAL A 30 0.60 -8.30 5.10
C VAL A 30 0.71 -9.24 3.90
N ASN A 31 1.82 -9.95 3.78
CA ASN A 31 1.97 -10.94 2.73
C ASN A 31 1.12 -12.18 3.03
N THR A 32 0.07 -12.35 2.24
CA THR A 32 -0.80 -13.53 2.26
C THR A 32 -0.65 -14.37 1.00
N GLY A 33 0.42 -14.17 0.25
CA GLY A 33 0.76 -14.88 -0.97
C GLY A 33 0.93 -16.38 -0.75
N PHE A 34 1.04 -17.13 -1.84
CA PHE A 34 1.17 -18.59 -1.79
C PHE A 34 2.48 -19.02 -1.10
N GLU A 35 3.57 -18.27 -1.25
CA GLU A 35 4.85 -18.55 -0.60
C GLU A 35 4.77 -18.48 0.92
N ALA A 36 3.94 -17.62 1.46
CA ALA A 36 3.67 -17.53 2.89
C ALA A 36 2.85 -18.73 3.42
N ARG A 37 2.17 -19.48 2.53
CA ARG A 37 1.20 -20.51 2.89
C ARG A 37 1.57 -21.94 2.49
N GLY A 38 2.65 -22.15 1.76
CA GLY A 38 3.07 -23.49 1.35
C GLY A 38 3.73 -23.53 -0.02
N VAL A 39 4.13 -24.72 -0.44
CA VAL A 39 4.70 -24.99 -1.75
C VAL A 39 3.56 -25.35 -2.71
N TRP A 40 3.54 -24.72 -3.87
CA TRP A 40 2.58 -25.03 -4.93
C TRP A 40 3.31 -25.77 -6.05
N THR A 41 2.93 -27.01 -6.31
CA THR A 41 3.71 -27.88 -7.19
C THR A 41 2.95 -28.41 -8.40
N GLY A 42 1.74 -27.92 -8.67
CA GLY A 42 0.95 -28.44 -9.77
C GLY A 42 -0.24 -27.59 -10.15
N PRO A 43 -1.08 -28.07 -11.08
CA PRO A 43 -2.30 -27.38 -11.44
C PRO A 43 -3.27 -27.31 -10.26
N GLY A 44 -4.04 -26.23 -10.23
CA GLY A 44 -5.05 -26.00 -9.20
C GLY A 44 -5.40 -24.53 -9.07
N THR A 45 -6.45 -24.24 -8.36
CA THR A 45 -6.93 -22.87 -8.15
C THR A 45 -7.13 -22.63 -6.66
N ARG A 46 -6.65 -21.49 -6.18
CA ARG A 46 -6.96 -20.98 -4.84
C ARG A 46 -7.67 -19.64 -4.96
N VAL A 47 -8.77 -19.52 -4.28
CA VAL A 47 -9.50 -18.26 -4.13
C VAL A 47 -9.32 -17.80 -2.68
N ASP A 48 -8.95 -16.57 -2.51
CA ASP A 48 -8.71 -15.94 -1.22
C ASP A 48 -9.50 -14.64 -1.13
N LEU A 49 -10.28 -14.49 -0.08
CA LEU A 49 -10.96 -13.25 0.25
C LEU A 49 -10.45 -12.76 1.59
N ARG A 50 -9.91 -11.53 1.60
CA ARG A 50 -9.42 -10.91 2.83
C ARG A 50 -9.98 -9.52 3.05
N TYR A 51 -10.12 -9.19 4.31
CA TYR A 51 -10.45 -7.87 4.80
C TYR A 51 -9.23 -7.29 5.49
N GLU A 52 -8.83 -6.09 5.09
CA GLU A 52 -7.73 -5.31 5.67
C GLU A 52 -8.30 -4.10 6.39
N TYR A 53 -7.89 -3.91 7.64
CA TYR A 53 -8.18 -2.75 8.46
C TYR A 53 -6.87 -2.01 8.75
N ILE A 54 -6.79 -0.73 8.41
CA ILE A 54 -5.61 0.09 8.65
C ILE A 54 -6.07 1.46 9.15
N ASP A 55 -5.65 1.78 10.37
CA ASP A 55 -5.94 3.02 11.06
C ASP A 55 -4.71 3.94 10.96
N GLN A 56 -4.86 5.05 10.24
CA GLN A 56 -3.85 6.08 10.02
C GLN A 56 -4.33 7.36 10.72
N ASP A 57 -3.94 7.55 11.96
CA ASP A 57 -4.26 8.70 12.80
C ASP A 57 -3.01 9.36 13.40
N GLN A 58 -1.82 8.97 12.91
CA GLN A 58 -0.55 9.49 13.40
C GLN A 58 0.12 10.34 12.35
N LEU A 59 -0.04 11.66 12.45
CA LEU A 59 0.70 12.60 11.60
C LEU A 59 2.17 12.56 11.97
N ARG A 60 3.04 12.47 10.96
CA ARG A 60 4.49 12.49 11.12
C ARG A 60 5.14 13.49 10.18
N SER A 61 6.26 14.04 10.66
CA SER A 61 7.23 14.76 9.83
C SER A 61 8.58 14.07 10.01
N GLY A 62 9.07 13.44 8.96
CA GLY A 62 10.17 12.48 9.06
C GLY A 62 9.78 11.30 9.95
N THR A 63 10.56 11.06 11.00
CA THR A 63 10.28 10.01 12.01
C THR A 63 9.50 10.53 13.22
N ARG A 64 9.35 11.84 13.36
CA ARG A 64 8.71 12.45 14.53
C ARG A 64 7.19 12.46 14.37
N LYS A 65 6.47 12.11 15.42
CA LYS A 65 5.03 12.38 15.52
C LYS A 65 4.83 13.88 15.74
N VAL A 66 3.93 14.46 14.97
CA VAL A 66 3.54 15.86 15.06
C VAL A 66 2.02 15.94 15.26
N GLY A 67 1.55 17.03 15.85
CA GLY A 67 0.11 17.31 15.90
C GLY A 67 -0.28 18.23 14.73
N PRO A 68 -1.57 18.33 14.41
CA PRO A 68 -2.06 19.24 13.38
C PRO A 68 -1.58 20.68 13.56
N ALA A 69 -1.55 21.18 14.81
CA ALA A 69 -1.05 22.51 15.16
C ALA A 69 0.47 22.72 14.98
N GLY A 70 1.22 21.66 14.69
CA GLY A 70 2.68 21.70 14.53
C GLY A 70 3.12 21.81 13.07
N VAL A 71 2.19 21.83 12.14
CA VAL A 71 2.42 21.87 10.69
C VAL A 71 2.02 23.25 10.16
N SER A 72 2.91 23.90 9.45
CA SER A 72 2.59 25.15 8.74
C SER A 72 2.07 24.78 7.35
N GLY A 73 0.79 25.00 7.10
CA GLY A 73 0.19 24.70 5.81
C GLY A 73 -1.30 25.00 5.80
N THR A 74 -1.91 24.89 4.62
CA THR A 74 -3.33 25.09 4.42
C THR A 74 -4.17 23.87 4.75
N HIS A 75 -3.55 22.69 4.91
CA HIS A 75 -4.21 21.42 5.21
C HIS A 75 -3.53 20.71 6.36
N ASP A 76 -4.32 20.31 7.34
CA ASP A 76 -3.89 19.48 8.48
C ASP A 76 -4.61 18.14 8.45
N GLU A 77 -3.89 17.09 8.13
CA GLU A 77 -4.39 15.72 8.08
C GLU A 77 -4.76 15.22 9.48
N LEU A 78 -5.99 14.74 9.65
CA LEU A 78 -6.48 14.22 10.93
C LEU A 78 -6.48 12.70 10.99
N SER A 79 -7.12 12.05 10.02
CA SER A 79 -7.24 10.59 10.01
C SER A 79 -7.59 10.02 8.66
N THR A 80 -7.11 8.81 8.39
CA THR A 80 -7.57 7.98 7.28
C THR A 80 -7.81 6.55 7.78
N LEU A 81 -9.07 6.12 7.72
CA LEU A 81 -9.43 4.75 8.05
C LEU A 81 -9.65 3.95 6.77
N ASN A 82 -8.78 2.97 6.53
CA ASN A 82 -8.89 2.06 5.40
C ASN A 82 -9.51 0.71 5.84
N ARG A 83 -10.52 0.25 5.10
CA ARG A 83 -11.25 -1.00 5.29
C ARG A 83 -11.41 -1.68 3.94
N ASN A 84 -10.35 -2.34 3.47
CA ASN A 84 -10.29 -2.85 2.11
C ASN A 84 -10.71 -4.32 2.06
N TRP A 85 -11.43 -4.69 1.01
CA TRP A 85 -11.65 -6.08 0.65
C TRP A 85 -10.80 -6.42 -0.56
N LEU A 86 -10.08 -7.54 -0.50
CA LEU A 86 -9.27 -8.01 -1.62
C LEU A 86 -9.68 -9.44 -1.96
N LEU A 87 -10.14 -9.60 -3.20
CA LEU A 87 -10.32 -10.91 -3.81
C LEU A 87 -9.04 -11.26 -4.57
N GLN A 88 -8.42 -12.37 -4.22
CA GLN A 88 -7.26 -12.90 -4.92
C GLN A 88 -7.57 -14.30 -5.46
N VAL A 89 -7.26 -14.51 -6.75
CA VAL A 89 -7.37 -15.81 -7.39
C VAL A 89 -5.98 -16.20 -7.89
N ASP A 90 -5.44 -17.26 -7.32
CA ASP A 90 -4.19 -17.87 -7.77
C ASP A 90 -4.51 -19.14 -8.57
N HIS A 91 -3.92 -19.26 -9.75
CA HIS A 91 -4.05 -20.44 -10.58
C HIS A 91 -2.68 -21.00 -10.95
N GLY A 92 -2.43 -22.26 -10.57
CA GLY A 92 -1.28 -23.04 -11.04
C GLY A 92 -1.64 -23.71 -12.36
N ILE A 93 -0.86 -23.48 -13.40
CA ILE A 93 -1.02 -24.12 -14.72
C ILE A 93 -0.30 -25.47 -14.71
N ASP A 94 0.93 -25.45 -14.22
CA ASP A 94 1.78 -26.63 -14.04
C ASP A 94 2.74 -26.44 -12.85
N SER A 95 3.80 -27.23 -12.74
CA SER A 95 4.81 -27.15 -11.67
C SER A 95 5.65 -25.86 -11.74
N HIS A 96 5.69 -25.15 -12.87
CA HIS A 96 6.50 -23.97 -13.07
C HIS A 96 5.65 -22.70 -13.23
N TRP A 97 4.59 -22.77 -14.00
CA TRP A 97 3.79 -21.62 -14.37
C TRP A 97 2.53 -21.45 -13.54
N GLY A 98 2.22 -20.25 -13.20
CA GLY A 98 0.97 -19.88 -12.58
C GLY A 98 0.70 -18.38 -12.72
N GLY A 99 -0.48 -17.98 -12.29
CA GLY A 99 -0.91 -16.59 -12.33
C GLY A 99 -1.74 -16.22 -11.12
N THR A 100 -1.77 -14.94 -10.84
CA THR A 100 -2.55 -14.35 -9.75
C THR A 100 -3.32 -13.15 -10.29
N LEU A 101 -4.61 -13.11 -10.00
CA LEU A 101 -5.49 -11.95 -10.17
C LEU A 101 -5.79 -11.37 -8.80
N ILE A 102 -5.61 -10.07 -8.60
CA ILE A 102 -6.00 -9.36 -7.37
C ILE A 102 -6.97 -8.25 -7.73
N VAL A 103 -8.14 -8.27 -7.10
CA VAL A 103 -9.22 -7.29 -7.29
C VAL A 103 -9.51 -6.63 -5.96
N PRO A 104 -9.12 -5.36 -5.75
CA PRO A 104 -9.37 -4.63 -4.52
C PRO A 104 -10.69 -3.86 -4.59
N TYR A 105 -11.45 -3.87 -3.49
CA TYR A 105 -12.52 -2.93 -3.20
C TYR A 105 -12.10 -2.05 -2.03
N VAL A 106 -11.89 -0.77 -2.31
CA VAL A 106 -11.35 0.22 -1.37
C VAL A 106 -12.49 0.88 -0.62
N GLN A 107 -12.44 0.82 0.71
CA GLN A 107 -13.28 1.60 1.60
C GLN A 107 -12.37 2.50 2.44
N ARG A 108 -12.47 3.80 2.25
CA ARG A 108 -11.61 4.79 2.89
C ARG A 108 -12.46 5.94 3.42
N ASP A 109 -12.34 6.20 4.71
CA ASP A 109 -12.89 7.39 5.35
C ASP A 109 -11.72 8.29 5.73
N HIS A 110 -11.70 9.48 5.16
CA HIS A 110 -10.62 10.46 5.34
C HIS A 110 -11.17 11.77 5.87
N GLN A 111 -10.39 12.42 6.73
CA GLN A 111 -10.68 13.72 7.30
C GLN A 111 -9.43 14.58 7.37
N HIS A 112 -9.53 15.83 6.97
CA HIS A 112 -8.53 16.85 7.23
C HIS A 112 -9.18 18.20 7.57
N LEU A 113 -8.41 19.12 8.14
CA LEU A 113 -8.78 20.50 8.33
C LEU A 113 -8.26 21.33 7.16
N PHE A 114 -9.13 22.09 6.54
CA PHE A 114 -8.76 23.05 5.53
C PHE A 114 -8.75 24.45 6.13
N ASN A 115 -7.62 25.16 6.06
CA ASN A 115 -7.47 26.53 6.47
C ASN A 115 -7.00 27.36 5.27
N PRO A 116 -7.92 28.08 4.57
CA PRO A 116 -7.59 28.82 3.35
C PRO A 116 -6.61 29.97 3.59
N GLU A 117 -6.54 30.47 4.83
CA GLU A 117 -5.59 31.51 5.23
C GLU A 117 -4.67 30.93 6.30
N ALA A 118 -3.49 30.44 5.90
CA ALA A 118 -2.50 29.79 6.79
C ALA A 118 -2.09 30.65 8.03
N THR A 119 -2.66 31.83 8.17
CA THR A 119 -2.45 32.81 9.25
C THR A 119 -3.60 32.87 10.26
N GLU A 120 -4.76 32.24 9.96
CA GLU A 120 -5.91 32.28 10.85
C GLU A 120 -5.80 31.22 11.96
N PRO A 121 -6.40 31.48 13.15
CA PRO A 121 -6.45 30.49 14.22
C PRO A 121 -7.17 29.21 13.75
N GLN A 122 -6.70 28.04 14.21
CA GLN A 122 -7.31 26.73 13.89
C GLN A 122 -8.79 26.61 14.22
N GLU A 123 -9.32 27.50 15.04
CA GLU A 123 -10.75 27.56 15.40
C GLU A 123 -11.67 27.91 14.22
N GLU A 124 -11.11 28.43 13.12
CA GLU A 124 -11.84 28.79 11.89
C GLU A 124 -11.59 27.81 10.74
N ALA A 125 -10.80 26.75 10.96
CA ALA A 125 -10.53 25.74 9.96
C ALA A 125 -11.77 24.90 9.64
N GLU A 126 -12.06 24.69 8.36
CA GLU A 126 -13.17 23.87 7.90
C GLU A 126 -12.79 22.38 7.91
N LEU A 127 -13.68 21.54 8.45
CA LEU A 127 -13.49 20.09 8.43
C LEU A 127 -13.98 19.52 7.10
N GLU A 128 -13.06 19.05 6.29
CA GLU A 128 -13.37 18.34 5.07
C GLU A 128 -13.29 16.83 5.27
N SER A 129 -14.18 16.10 4.57
CA SER A 129 -14.22 14.65 4.67
C SER A 129 -14.55 13.96 3.35
N TRP A 130 -13.94 12.81 3.11
CA TRP A 130 -14.22 11.94 1.97
C TRP A 130 -14.60 10.55 2.44
N ARG A 131 -15.63 9.97 1.81
CA ARG A 131 -16.08 8.59 2.00
C ARG A 131 -15.96 7.84 0.69
N ILE A 132 -14.86 7.16 0.50
CA ILE A 132 -14.56 6.44 -0.73
C ILE A 132 -15.01 4.98 -0.59
N ARG A 133 -15.78 4.49 -1.56
CA ARG A 133 -16.34 3.13 -1.63
C ARG A 133 -16.32 2.66 -3.07
N GLU A 134 -15.14 2.26 -3.57
CA GLU A 134 -14.92 2.06 -4.99
C GLU A 134 -13.98 0.87 -5.26
N MET A 135 -14.05 0.34 -6.48
CA MET A 135 -13.06 -0.61 -6.96
C MET A 135 -11.72 0.08 -7.13
N GLY A 136 -10.65 -0.59 -6.73
CA GLY A 136 -9.28 -0.11 -6.95
C GLY A 136 -8.66 -0.68 -8.23
N ASP A 137 -7.36 -0.48 -8.38
CA ASP A 137 -6.60 -0.96 -9.53
C ASP A 137 -6.36 -2.47 -9.45
N VAL A 138 -6.80 -3.20 -10.46
CA VAL A 138 -6.60 -4.65 -10.60
C VAL A 138 -5.15 -4.97 -10.90
N ARG A 139 -4.63 -6.06 -10.30
CA ARG A 139 -3.29 -6.58 -10.58
C ARG A 139 -3.37 -7.96 -11.23
N LEU A 140 -2.63 -8.13 -12.32
CA LEU A 140 -2.41 -9.41 -13.01
C LEU A 140 -0.94 -9.77 -12.88
N ILE A 141 -0.61 -10.90 -12.25
CA ILE A 141 0.76 -11.28 -11.92
C ILE A 141 1.00 -12.70 -12.41
N GLY A 142 1.94 -12.88 -13.34
CA GLY A 142 2.48 -14.16 -13.71
C GLY A 142 3.53 -14.63 -12.72
N ARG A 143 3.65 -15.93 -12.55
CA ARG A 143 4.65 -16.58 -11.72
C ARG A 143 5.39 -17.61 -12.54
N TYR A 144 6.72 -17.58 -12.46
CA TYR A 144 7.57 -18.68 -12.91
C TYR A 144 8.35 -19.25 -11.74
N GLN A 145 8.05 -20.49 -11.38
CA GLN A 145 8.71 -21.22 -10.32
C GLN A 145 9.93 -21.96 -10.89
N ILE A 146 11.12 -21.51 -10.50
CA ILE A 146 12.39 -22.04 -11.02
C ILE A 146 12.60 -23.45 -10.47
N ALA A 147 12.32 -23.64 -9.19
CA ALA A 147 12.33 -24.94 -8.55
C ALA A 147 11.30 -25.02 -7.43
N ALA A 148 10.75 -26.23 -7.27
CA ALA A 148 9.96 -26.63 -6.11
C ALA A 148 10.24 -28.10 -5.82
N ASP A 149 10.46 -28.37 -4.56
CA ASP A 149 10.67 -29.71 -4.05
C ASP A 149 9.76 -29.91 -2.83
N ILE A 150 8.78 -30.82 -2.99
CA ILE A 150 7.80 -31.12 -1.94
C ILE A 150 8.49 -31.78 -0.75
N GLU A 151 9.46 -32.66 -0.98
CA GLU A 151 10.11 -33.41 0.08
C GLU A 151 10.95 -32.50 0.99
N SER A 152 11.67 -31.55 0.40
CA SER A 152 12.44 -30.56 1.17
C SER A 152 11.62 -29.34 1.58
N GLY A 153 10.39 -29.18 1.09
CA GLY A 153 9.55 -27.99 1.34
C GLY A 153 10.10 -26.70 0.73
N ARG A 154 11.06 -26.77 -0.22
CA ARG A 154 11.70 -25.61 -0.86
C ARG A 154 10.99 -25.23 -2.14
N ALA A 155 10.79 -23.93 -2.32
CA ALA A 155 10.33 -23.36 -3.58
C ALA A 155 10.89 -21.96 -3.77
N TYR A 156 11.28 -21.61 -4.99
CA TYR A 156 11.68 -20.26 -5.33
C TYR A 156 11.38 -19.96 -6.79
N GLY A 157 11.22 -18.70 -7.09
CA GLY A 157 10.88 -18.25 -8.43
C GLY A 157 10.79 -16.75 -8.56
N VAL A 158 10.28 -16.34 -9.71
CA VAL A 158 10.10 -14.92 -10.05
C VAL A 158 8.63 -14.62 -10.33
N ARG A 159 8.28 -13.36 -10.22
CA ARG A 159 6.96 -12.81 -10.54
C ARG A 159 7.13 -11.63 -11.47
N PHE A 160 6.18 -11.47 -12.36
CA PHE A 160 6.11 -10.34 -13.28
C PHE A 160 4.65 -10.05 -13.58
N GLY A 161 4.29 -8.79 -13.64
CA GLY A 161 2.88 -8.46 -13.80
C GLY A 161 2.63 -6.99 -14.05
N LEU A 162 1.36 -6.69 -14.14
CA LEU A 162 0.86 -5.34 -14.35
C LEU A 162 -0.21 -5.01 -13.32
N LYS A 163 -0.16 -3.79 -12.79
CA LYS A 163 -1.31 -3.12 -12.20
C LYS A 163 -2.02 -2.34 -13.31
N LEU A 164 -3.30 -2.54 -13.47
CA LEU A 164 -4.13 -1.93 -14.51
C LEU A 164 -4.94 -0.76 -13.93
N PRO A 165 -5.14 0.35 -14.66
CA PRO A 165 -5.85 1.54 -14.18
C PRO A 165 -7.38 1.35 -14.22
N THR A 166 -7.88 0.38 -13.46
CA THR A 166 -9.30 0.02 -13.41
C THR A 166 -10.05 0.77 -12.30
N GLY A 167 -9.33 1.27 -11.29
CA GLY A 167 -9.89 2.04 -10.19
C GLY A 167 -10.20 3.48 -10.58
N ARG A 168 -11.20 4.07 -9.90
CA ARG A 168 -11.49 5.51 -10.06
C ARG A 168 -10.38 6.34 -9.45
N TYR A 169 -10.07 7.48 -10.07
CA TYR A 169 -9.04 8.42 -9.64
C TYR A 169 -9.50 9.90 -9.65
N GLU A 170 -10.82 10.10 -9.70
CA GLU A 170 -11.48 11.40 -9.69
C GLU A 170 -12.68 11.40 -8.72
N VAL A 171 -12.55 10.68 -7.60
CA VAL A 171 -13.60 10.63 -6.58
C VAL A 171 -13.66 11.97 -5.87
N ARG A 172 -14.91 12.45 -5.66
CA ARG A 172 -15.22 13.72 -5.01
C ARG A 172 -16.03 13.49 -3.74
N ASN A 173 -15.97 14.44 -2.81
CA ASN A 173 -16.82 14.47 -1.64
C ASN A 173 -18.23 15.05 -1.99
N ASP A 174 -19.10 15.14 -0.99
CA ASP A 174 -20.45 15.66 -1.14
C ASP A 174 -20.48 17.17 -1.50
N ALA A 175 -19.42 17.92 -1.19
CA ALA A 175 -19.24 19.32 -1.58
C ALA A 175 -18.75 19.49 -3.04
N GLY A 176 -18.38 18.38 -3.70
CA GLY A 176 -17.88 18.37 -5.06
C GLY A 176 -16.36 18.53 -5.17
N GLU A 177 -15.64 18.51 -4.06
CA GLU A 177 -14.18 18.62 -4.00
C GLU A 177 -13.53 17.29 -4.30
N GLN A 178 -12.50 17.30 -5.14
CA GLN A 178 -11.81 16.10 -5.53
C GLN A 178 -10.82 15.70 -4.45
N ALA A 179 -10.88 14.42 -4.03
CA ALA A 179 -9.88 13.86 -3.13
C ALA A 179 -8.50 13.89 -3.78
N GLU A 180 -7.48 14.10 -2.96
CA GLU A 180 -6.08 14.03 -3.36
C GLU A 180 -5.76 12.74 -4.10
N ARG A 181 -4.74 12.78 -4.96
CA ARG A 181 -4.35 11.63 -5.79
C ARG A 181 -3.91 10.43 -4.95
N SER A 182 -3.31 10.67 -3.80
CA SER A 182 -2.89 9.65 -2.82
C SER A 182 -4.07 8.94 -2.14
N LEU A 183 -5.22 9.62 -2.03
CA LEU A 183 -6.46 9.08 -1.45
C LEU A 183 -7.32 8.31 -2.44
N GLN A 184 -7.10 8.48 -3.74
CA GLN A 184 -7.92 7.84 -4.77
C GLN A 184 -7.79 6.31 -4.75
N PRO A 185 -8.86 5.56 -5.05
CA PRO A 185 -8.82 4.09 -5.09
C PRO A 185 -7.98 3.54 -6.24
N GLY A 186 -7.82 4.30 -7.30
CA GLY A 186 -6.94 4.01 -8.44
C GLY A 186 -6.00 5.16 -8.73
N THR A 187 -4.89 4.87 -9.39
CA THR A 187 -3.90 5.88 -9.78
C THR A 187 -4.10 6.41 -11.20
N GLY A 188 -4.89 5.69 -12.02
CA GLY A 188 -5.05 5.97 -13.44
C GLY A 188 -3.82 5.57 -14.27
N THR A 189 -2.80 4.93 -13.66
CA THR A 189 -1.57 4.49 -14.33
C THR A 189 -1.49 2.98 -14.46
N THR A 190 -0.82 2.52 -15.52
CA THR A 190 -0.38 1.13 -15.64
C THR A 190 1.00 1.00 -15.02
N ASP A 191 1.17 0.07 -14.08
CA ASP A 191 2.46 -0.12 -13.41
C ASP A 191 3.01 -1.51 -13.74
N LEU A 192 4.31 -1.59 -13.97
CA LEU A 192 5.06 -2.85 -14.06
C LEU A 192 5.37 -3.36 -12.66
N ILE A 193 5.18 -4.66 -12.44
CA ILE A 193 5.51 -5.37 -11.21
C ILE A 193 6.52 -6.45 -11.55
N LEU A 194 7.67 -6.43 -10.86
CA LEU A 194 8.69 -7.48 -10.94
C LEU A 194 9.04 -7.93 -9.53
N GLY A 195 9.24 -9.24 -9.33
CA GLY A 195 9.55 -9.74 -8.00
C GLY A 195 10.16 -11.12 -8.01
N ALA A 196 10.60 -11.53 -6.84
CA ALA A 196 11.12 -12.87 -6.57
C ALA A 196 10.63 -13.36 -5.21
N TYR A 197 10.62 -14.66 -5.02
CA TYR A 197 10.23 -15.27 -3.77
C TYR A 197 11.06 -16.52 -3.49
N TYR A 198 11.16 -16.82 -2.21
CA TYR A 198 11.75 -18.04 -1.69
C TYR A 198 10.89 -18.56 -0.52
N ARG A 199 10.80 -19.88 -0.40
CA ARG A 199 10.31 -20.60 0.78
C ARG A 199 11.20 -21.81 1.02
N GLY A 200 11.42 -22.16 2.28
CA GLY A 200 12.16 -23.37 2.65
C GLY A 200 12.03 -23.71 4.12
N PRO A 201 12.49 -24.89 4.53
CA PRO A 201 12.51 -25.31 5.93
C PRO A 201 13.47 -24.43 6.74
N LEU A 202 13.10 -24.17 7.98
CA LEU A 202 13.92 -23.46 8.95
C LEU A 202 14.46 -24.42 10.01
N LEU A 203 13.58 -25.16 10.65
CA LEU A 203 13.84 -26.19 11.67
C LEU A 203 12.79 -27.31 11.48
N ASP A 204 12.90 -28.41 12.21
CA ASP A 204 12.15 -29.68 12.04
C ASP A 204 10.66 -29.59 11.62
N ARG A 205 9.97 -28.53 11.93
CA ARG A 205 8.56 -28.33 11.56
C ARG A 205 8.25 -26.89 11.15
N SER A 206 9.24 -26.06 11.01
CA SER A 206 9.06 -24.64 10.73
C SER A 206 9.57 -24.31 9.34
N ASP A 207 8.85 -23.43 8.68
CA ASP A 207 9.25 -22.90 7.39
C ASP A 207 9.51 -21.41 7.50
N TRP A 208 10.41 -20.92 6.68
CA TRP A 208 10.57 -19.49 6.45
C TRP A 208 10.33 -19.16 4.99
N PHE A 209 9.93 -17.94 4.75
CA PHE A 209 9.78 -17.42 3.41
C PHE A 209 10.31 -15.99 3.33
N ALA A 210 10.68 -15.58 2.14
CA ALA A 210 10.98 -14.21 1.79
C ALA A 210 10.41 -13.90 0.41
N SER A 211 9.90 -12.70 0.22
CA SER A 211 9.52 -12.21 -1.10
C SER A 211 9.83 -10.75 -1.24
N ALA A 212 10.28 -10.34 -2.41
CA ALA A 212 10.53 -8.95 -2.74
C ALA A 212 9.86 -8.62 -4.06
N TYR A 213 9.38 -7.39 -4.18
CA TYR A 213 8.92 -6.87 -5.47
C TYR A 213 9.20 -5.37 -5.61
N ILE A 214 9.31 -4.95 -6.85
CA ILE A 214 9.31 -3.54 -7.26
C ILE A 214 8.09 -3.31 -8.14
N GLN A 215 7.38 -2.21 -7.91
CA GLN A 215 6.27 -1.73 -8.71
C GLN A 215 6.56 -0.31 -9.16
N SER A 216 6.49 -0.05 -10.47
CA SER A 216 6.79 1.27 -11.04
C SER A 216 5.81 1.61 -12.15
N ALA A 217 5.29 2.83 -12.13
CA ALA A 217 4.38 3.32 -13.16
C ALA A 217 5.09 3.44 -14.52
N LEU A 218 4.46 2.90 -15.56
CA LEU A 218 4.94 2.98 -16.94
C LEU A 218 4.53 4.29 -17.63
N ASN A 219 3.50 4.95 -17.10
CA ASN A 219 2.94 6.20 -17.66
C ASN A 219 2.53 7.14 -16.52
N SER A 220 2.16 8.35 -16.87
CA SER A 220 1.46 9.31 -16.01
C SER A 220 0.01 9.46 -16.45
N ARG A 221 -0.85 9.91 -15.53
CA ARG A 221 -2.25 10.22 -15.82
C ARG A 221 -2.64 11.54 -15.18
N GLN A 222 -3.12 12.50 -16.00
CA GLN A 222 -3.50 13.85 -15.54
C GLN A 222 -2.39 14.47 -14.67
N GLU A 223 -1.19 14.55 -15.22
CA GLU A 223 -0.02 15.12 -14.54
C GLU A 223 0.28 14.53 -13.16
N PHE A 224 -0.11 13.26 -12.95
CA PHE A 224 0.24 12.45 -11.77
C PHE A 224 0.92 11.16 -12.18
N ARG A 225 2.03 10.85 -11.52
CA ARG A 225 2.73 9.57 -11.62
C ARG A 225 3.09 9.10 -10.22
N PRO A 226 2.54 7.96 -9.77
CA PRO A 226 2.87 7.42 -8.46
C PRO A 226 4.34 7.04 -8.36
N GLY A 227 4.91 7.25 -7.19
CA GLY A 227 6.28 6.86 -6.87
C GLY A 227 6.47 5.36 -6.99
N THR A 228 7.65 4.96 -7.42
CA THR A 228 8.06 3.56 -7.43
C THR A 228 8.02 3.00 -6.01
N GLN A 229 7.65 1.74 -5.86
CA GLN A 229 7.60 1.05 -4.58
C GLN A 229 8.51 -0.17 -4.61
N PHE A 230 9.27 -0.37 -3.54
CA PHE A 230 9.99 -1.62 -3.28
C PHE A 230 9.47 -2.21 -1.98
N ALA A 231 9.02 -3.45 -2.01
CA ALA A 231 8.58 -4.18 -0.83
C ALA A 231 9.41 -5.44 -0.63
N LEU A 232 9.67 -5.75 0.65
CA LEU A 232 10.34 -6.97 1.08
C LEU A 232 9.57 -7.53 2.28
N ASP A 233 9.10 -8.76 2.14
CA ASP A 233 8.45 -9.51 3.21
C ASP A 233 9.32 -10.70 3.57
N ALA A 234 9.48 -10.96 4.85
CA ALA A 234 10.09 -12.17 5.37
C ALA A 234 9.31 -12.68 6.57
N GLY A 235 9.15 -14.00 6.68
CA GLY A 235 8.37 -14.56 7.76
C GLY A 235 8.73 -16.01 8.08
N VAL A 236 8.28 -16.40 9.26
CA VAL A 236 8.42 -17.77 9.77
C VAL A 236 7.03 -18.29 10.11
N SER A 237 6.77 -19.52 9.72
CA SER A 237 5.56 -20.27 10.05
C SER A 237 5.90 -21.50 10.89
N VAL A 238 5.19 -21.65 12.02
CA VAL A 238 5.41 -22.72 12.98
C VAL A 238 4.08 -23.43 13.21
N PRO A 239 3.93 -24.74 12.91
CA PRO A 239 2.74 -25.50 13.26
C PRO A 239 2.67 -25.67 14.79
N LEU A 240 1.57 -25.25 15.39
CA LEU A 240 1.28 -25.38 16.82
C LEU A 240 0.48 -26.65 17.11
N ALA A 241 -0.42 -27.02 16.18
CA ALA A 241 -1.24 -28.24 16.24
C ALA A 241 -1.52 -28.72 14.81
N ALA A 242 -2.20 -29.86 14.66
CA ALA A 242 -2.50 -30.44 13.35
C ALA A 242 -3.19 -29.47 12.36
N ALA A 243 -4.02 -28.58 12.86
CA ALA A 243 -4.76 -27.62 12.06
C ALA A 243 -4.37 -26.16 12.29
N LEU A 244 -3.56 -25.87 13.30
CA LEU A 244 -3.23 -24.50 13.73
C LEU A 244 -1.75 -24.21 13.52
N SER A 245 -1.44 -23.11 12.86
CA SER A 245 -0.08 -22.58 12.72
C SER A 245 0.00 -21.13 13.20
N ALA A 246 1.09 -20.80 13.87
CA ALA A 246 1.46 -19.41 14.13
C ALA A 246 2.39 -18.92 13.02
N GLN A 247 2.32 -17.63 12.73
CA GLN A 247 3.18 -16.99 11.75
C GLN A 247 3.62 -15.61 12.25
N VAL A 248 4.86 -15.25 11.97
CA VAL A 248 5.36 -13.89 12.23
C VAL A 248 6.04 -13.40 10.97
N GLN A 249 5.70 -12.20 10.53
CA GLN A 249 6.28 -11.57 9.36
C GLN A 249 6.89 -10.21 9.71
N LEU A 250 7.95 -9.85 9.01
CA LEU A 250 8.43 -8.49 8.84
C LEU A 250 8.05 -8.03 7.43
N ASN A 251 7.41 -6.87 7.35
CA ASN A 251 6.99 -6.28 6.10
C ASN A 251 7.67 -4.92 5.97
N PHE A 252 8.57 -4.79 4.99
CA PHE A 252 9.30 -3.57 4.67
C PHE A 252 8.73 -2.97 3.39
N LEU A 253 8.56 -1.65 3.37
CA LEU A 253 8.17 -0.88 2.21
C LEU A 253 9.03 0.37 2.11
N GLU A 254 9.64 0.57 0.96
CA GLU A 254 10.22 1.83 0.52
C GLU A 254 9.37 2.36 -0.62
N ARG A 255 8.90 3.59 -0.50
CA ARG A 255 8.16 4.29 -1.54
C ARG A 255 8.89 5.58 -1.88
N TRP A 256 9.16 5.78 -3.16
CA TRP A 256 9.70 7.04 -3.68
C TRP A 256 8.60 8.08 -3.86
N HIS A 257 9.00 9.32 -4.08
CA HIS A 257 8.08 10.45 -4.29
C HIS A 257 7.17 10.26 -5.49
N ASP A 258 5.94 10.70 -5.36
CA ASP A 258 5.02 10.91 -6.47
C ASP A 258 5.52 12.11 -7.30
N THR A 259 5.19 12.16 -8.60
CA THR A 259 5.66 13.21 -9.50
C THR A 259 4.56 13.73 -10.41
N GLY A 260 4.71 14.99 -10.87
CA GLY A 260 3.76 15.70 -11.73
C GLY A 260 3.06 16.85 -11.02
N ALA A 261 2.34 17.68 -11.75
CA ALA A 261 1.68 18.88 -11.21
C ALA A 261 0.48 18.57 -10.27
N GLN A 262 -0.07 17.34 -10.36
CA GLN A 262 -1.13 16.84 -9.48
C GLN A 262 -0.58 15.90 -8.39
N ALA A 263 0.72 15.88 -8.20
CA ALA A 263 1.38 15.18 -7.12
C ALA A 263 1.79 16.15 -6.02
N GLU A 264 2.07 15.61 -4.86
CA GLU A 264 2.67 16.31 -3.74
C GLU A 264 4.04 15.70 -3.46
N PRO A 265 5.07 16.03 -4.28
CA PRO A 265 6.35 15.34 -4.21
C PRO A 265 7.04 15.48 -2.85
N GLN A 266 6.84 16.62 -2.17
CA GLN A 266 7.48 16.88 -0.88
C GLN A 266 6.84 16.10 0.26
N ASP A 267 5.53 15.81 0.15
CA ASP A 267 4.73 15.13 1.17
C ASP A 267 4.30 13.72 0.72
N SER A 268 5.10 13.08 -0.12
CA SER A 268 4.89 11.72 -0.60
C SER A 268 6.17 10.89 -0.50
N GLY A 269 6.01 9.58 -0.33
CA GLY A 269 7.13 8.66 -0.16
C GLY A 269 7.50 8.43 1.30
N GLY A 270 8.41 7.48 1.51
CA GLY A 270 8.88 7.12 2.86
C GLY A 270 9.28 5.66 3.00
N THR A 271 9.81 5.34 4.18
CA THR A 271 10.32 4.02 4.57
C THR A 271 9.51 3.47 5.74
N PHE A 272 9.01 2.25 5.60
CA PHE A 272 8.13 1.62 6.58
C PHE A 272 8.59 0.21 6.91
N LEU A 273 8.53 -0.17 8.18
CA LEU A 273 8.76 -1.54 8.65
C LEU A 273 7.67 -1.91 9.66
N PHE A 274 7.01 -3.03 9.40
CA PHE A 274 5.97 -3.57 10.26
C PHE A 274 6.31 -4.97 10.73
N LEU A 275 5.87 -5.30 11.94
CA LEU A 275 5.81 -6.65 12.48
C LEU A 275 4.37 -7.15 12.38
N SER A 276 4.19 -8.32 11.76
CA SER A 276 2.86 -8.90 11.55
C SER A 276 2.76 -10.31 12.14
N PRO A 277 2.48 -10.43 13.45
CA PRO A 277 2.13 -11.71 14.04
C PRO A 277 0.74 -12.14 13.59
N GLY A 278 0.57 -13.44 13.38
CA GLY A 278 -0.70 -14.00 12.93
C GLY A 278 -0.84 -15.49 13.22
N VAL A 279 -2.03 -15.98 12.92
CA VAL A 279 -2.40 -17.38 13.03
C VAL A 279 -3.14 -17.81 11.78
N SER A 280 -3.01 -19.09 11.42
CA SER A 280 -3.80 -19.73 10.38
C SER A 280 -4.37 -21.04 10.87
N LEU A 281 -5.64 -21.30 10.52
CA LEU A 281 -6.41 -22.49 10.90
C LEU A 281 -6.86 -23.22 9.64
N ALA A 282 -6.34 -24.42 9.41
CA ALA A 282 -6.81 -25.32 8.38
C ALA A 282 -8.12 -25.98 8.83
N MET A 283 -9.27 -25.45 8.41
CA MET A 283 -10.59 -25.99 8.73
C MET A 283 -10.85 -27.33 8.04
N SER A 284 -10.21 -27.55 6.90
CA SER A 284 -10.22 -28.79 6.13
C SER A 284 -9.01 -28.82 5.18
N GLN A 285 -8.91 -29.85 4.35
CA GLN A 285 -7.88 -29.92 3.30
C GLN A 285 -7.98 -28.80 2.26
N ARG A 286 -9.14 -28.15 2.16
CA ARG A 286 -9.43 -27.10 1.18
C ARG A 286 -9.52 -25.70 1.78
N TRP A 287 -10.05 -25.59 3.01
CA TRP A 287 -10.37 -24.31 3.64
C TRP A 287 -9.34 -23.91 4.70
N THR A 288 -8.84 -22.70 4.59
CA THR A 288 -7.96 -22.08 5.58
C THR A 288 -8.51 -20.71 5.98
N LEU A 289 -8.62 -20.47 7.29
CA LEU A 289 -8.87 -19.16 7.86
C LEU A 289 -7.55 -18.60 8.41
N TYR A 290 -7.39 -17.28 8.41
CA TYR A 290 -6.23 -16.65 9.00
C TYR A 290 -6.53 -15.25 9.51
N ALA A 291 -5.70 -14.80 10.45
CA ALA A 291 -5.74 -13.46 10.98
C ALA A 291 -4.33 -13.00 11.31
N PHE A 292 -4.05 -11.71 11.04
CA PHE A 292 -2.79 -11.03 11.38
C PHE A 292 -3.11 -9.70 12.05
N ALA A 293 -2.34 -9.35 13.08
CA ALA A 293 -2.18 -7.97 13.50
C ALA A 293 -0.98 -7.36 12.78
N GLN A 294 -1.01 -6.07 12.50
CA GLN A 294 0.10 -5.35 11.88
C GLN A 294 0.51 -4.18 12.78
N LEU A 295 1.75 -4.21 13.25
CA LEU A 295 2.30 -3.28 14.22
C LEU A 295 3.48 -2.52 13.60
N PRO A 296 3.44 -1.17 13.52
CA PRO A 296 4.55 -0.41 12.98
C PRO A 296 5.76 -0.47 13.92
N LEU A 297 6.91 -0.91 13.40
CA LEU A 297 8.20 -0.88 14.09
C LEU A 297 8.98 0.39 13.74
N TYR A 298 8.92 0.79 12.47
CA TYR A 298 9.59 1.98 11.98
C TYR A 298 8.74 2.63 10.89
N GLN A 299 8.62 3.95 10.96
CA GLN A 299 7.93 4.77 9.98
C GLN A 299 8.69 6.09 9.84
N ARG A 300 9.19 6.33 8.65
CA ARG A 300 9.76 7.60 8.20
C ARG A 300 9.02 8.03 6.95
N VAL A 301 8.51 9.22 6.96
CA VAL A 301 7.86 9.84 5.80
C VAL A 301 8.72 10.98 5.28
N ASP A 302 8.62 11.26 4.00
CA ASP A 302 9.17 12.48 3.42
C ASP A 302 8.10 13.56 3.56
N GLY A 303 8.51 14.78 4.01
CA GLY A 303 7.56 15.83 4.39
C GLY A 303 6.67 15.47 5.58
N THR A 304 5.38 15.72 5.44
CA THR A 304 4.37 15.48 6.48
C THR A 304 3.26 14.59 5.94
N GLN A 305 3.03 13.43 6.58
CA GLN A 305 2.03 12.45 6.14
C GLN A 305 1.38 11.73 7.32
N LEU A 306 0.12 11.28 7.13
CA LEU A 306 -0.52 10.34 8.04
C LEU A 306 0.11 8.95 7.92
N THR A 307 0.41 8.35 9.06
CA THR A 307 0.97 7.01 9.16
C THR A 307 0.10 6.07 9.96
N ALA A 308 0.25 4.77 9.71
CA ALA A 308 -0.53 3.76 10.38
C ALA A 308 -0.20 3.71 11.89
N ARG A 309 -1.23 3.76 12.72
CA ARG A 309 -1.16 3.45 14.15
C ARG A 309 -1.15 1.95 14.39
N SER A 310 -2.00 1.25 13.66
CA SER A 310 -2.13 -0.20 13.69
C SER A 310 -2.87 -0.68 12.44
N GLY A 311 -2.75 -1.95 12.16
CA GLY A 311 -3.50 -2.61 11.11
C GLY A 311 -3.84 -4.05 11.50
N GLY A 312 -4.67 -4.67 10.69
CA GLY A 312 -4.99 -6.07 10.82
C GLY A 312 -5.56 -6.63 9.53
N VAL A 313 -5.42 -7.92 9.37
CA VAL A 313 -5.94 -8.67 8.24
C VAL A 313 -6.65 -9.91 8.75
N VAL A 314 -7.85 -10.15 8.25
CA VAL A 314 -8.56 -11.43 8.42
C VAL A 314 -8.96 -11.93 7.05
N GLY A 315 -8.87 -13.23 6.84
CA GLY A 315 -9.21 -13.79 5.55
C GLY A 315 -9.51 -15.27 5.56
N ALA A 316 -10.06 -15.72 4.44
CA ALA A 316 -10.36 -17.10 4.17
C ALA A 316 -9.90 -17.47 2.76
N SER A 317 -9.34 -18.65 2.61
CA SER A 317 -8.98 -19.19 1.30
C SER A 317 -9.53 -20.59 1.11
N VAL A 318 -9.89 -20.90 -0.14
CA VAL A 318 -10.31 -22.21 -0.58
C VAL A 318 -9.48 -22.67 -1.76
N THR A 319 -9.07 -23.93 -1.75
CA THR A 319 -8.30 -24.57 -2.82
C THR A 319 -9.15 -25.64 -3.52
N PHE A 320 -9.09 -25.65 -4.85
CA PHE A 320 -9.85 -26.56 -5.74
C PHE A 320 -8.91 -27.46 -6.53
#